data_8b294f8955eca77128d054cc7e51a2ce
#
_entry.id   8b294f8955eca77128d054cc7e51a2ce
#
_cell.length_a   1.000
_cell.length_b   1.000
_cell.length_c   1.000
_cell.angle_alpha   90.00
_cell.angle_beta   90.00
_cell.angle_gamma   90.00
#
_symmetry.space_group_name_H-M   'P 1'
#
loop_
_entity.id
_entity.type
_entity.pdbx_description
1 polymer ?
#
loop_
_entity_poly.entity_id
_entity_poly.type
_entity_poly.pdbx_seq_one_letter_code
_entity_poly.pdbx_strand_id
1 'polypeptide(L)'
;MKNLYLLLCLPFVALFFSCSTDVDLYANYREVPIIYGLLDARADTNFIKITRAFYAEGDATLSAPNPDSSNYPGKLDARLVEYCNGDSIREIILDTVTIYNKQQGVFYAPAQKLYYTTEPLPNNSKTQKYSYKLKVALPDRLLTTHADLVGNDSYDVQSLAVNFSKEYFNTVPREFLFRPAINAGFYEVDMTFTFLEQRTPDGDSVPRTMHWYIGRLNDFDLSSNMDMNCYLFYYRPEDFYAKLQEFIGGDTAIAGLKRYITDYPVEVIITAGGEELRQYVHNNDPSLGFSQGDNAFSLIDGGYGVFSSRMTARRRVRLGGETVPELVAMRNWGFKFIGGREDHQ
;
A
#
# COMPACT_ATOMS: atom_id res chain seq x y z
N MET A 1 -63.83 41.54 -36.64
CA MET A 1 -62.68 41.76 -35.72
C MET A 1 -62.70 40.88 -34.45
N LYS A 2 -63.85 40.53 -33.87
CA LYS A 2 -63.92 39.67 -32.68
C LYS A 2 -63.35 38.25 -32.86
N ASN A 3 -63.50 37.64 -34.04
CA ASN A 3 -63.05 36.28 -34.30
C ASN A 3 -61.55 36.18 -34.63
N LEU A 4 -60.89 37.30 -34.97
CA LEU A 4 -59.46 37.34 -35.28
C LEU A 4 -58.64 37.29 -33.98
N TYR A 5 -59.13 37.86 -32.87
CA TYR A 5 -58.48 37.79 -31.58
C TYR A 5 -58.58 36.39 -30.93
N LEU A 6 -59.69 35.66 -31.23
CA LEU A 6 -59.86 34.31 -30.73
C LEU A 6 -58.85 33.31 -31.40
N LEU A 7 -58.54 33.55 -32.71
CA LEU A 7 -57.59 32.74 -33.42
C LEU A 7 -56.11 33.02 -33.04
N LEU A 8 -55.84 34.24 -32.55
CA LEU A 8 -54.51 34.64 -32.12
C LEU A 8 -54.18 34.16 -30.68
N CYS A 9 -55.19 33.96 -29.85
CA CYS A 9 -55.00 33.48 -28.48
C CYS A 9 -54.84 31.96 -28.36
N LEU A 10 -55.25 31.19 -29.39
CA LEU A 10 -55.20 29.73 -29.36
C LEU A 10 -53.76 29.19 -29.32
N PRO A 11 -52.75 29.72 -30.09
CA PRO A 11 -51.37 29.26 -30.04
C PRO A 11 -50.66 29.68 -28.75
N PHE A 12 -51.13 30.75 -28.07
CA PHE A 12 -50.49 31.20 -26.83
C PHE A 12 -50.83 30.34 -25.60
N VAL A 13 -52.00 29.66 -25.61
CA VAL A 13 -52.38 28.70 -24.55
C VAL A 13 -51.63 27.36 -24.70
N ALA A 14 -51.25 26.98 -25.95
CA ALA A 14 -50.49 25.75 -26.18
C ALA A 14 -49.03 25.80 -25.71
N LEU A 15 -48.48 26.99 -25.43
CA LEU A 15 -47.11 27.16 -24.91
C LEU A 15 -46.98 26.89 -23.42
N PHE A 16 -48.07 26.72 -22.70
CA PHE A 16 -48.02 26.39 -21.23
C PHE A 16 -48.09 24.89 -20.95
N PHE A 17 -48.23 24.03 -21.93
CA PHE A 17 -47.94 22.58 -21.76
C PHE A 17 -46.46 22.34 -21.94
N SER A 18 -45.64 22.98 -21.09
CA SER A 18 -44.29 22.55 -20.86
C SER A 18 -44.38 21.20 -20.18
N CYS A 19 -44.04 20.15 -20.90
CA CYS A 19 -43.73 18.88 -20.26
C CYS A 19 -42.84 19.15 -19.06
N SER A 20 -43.27 18.80 -17.88
CA SER A 20 -42.35 18.55 -16.78
C SER A 20 -41.45 17.39 -17.24
N THR A 21 -40.29 17.71 -17.69
CA THR A 21 -39.22 16.70 -17.77
C THR A 21 -38.82 16.44 -16.34
N ASP A 22 -39.58 15.64 -15.62
CA ASP A 22 -39.02 14.86 -14.51
C ASP A 22 -38.02 13.90 -15.14
N VAL A 23 -36.83 14.43 -15.43
CA VAL A 23 -35.68 13.61 -15.69
C VAL A 23 -35.34 13.05 -14.31
N ASP A 24 -35.61 11.77 -14.14
CA ASP A 24 -35.10 11.03 -12.99
C ASP A 24 -33.56 11.05 -13.13
N LEU A 25 -32.94 12.06 -12.48
CA LEU A 25 -31.49 12.26 -12.48
C LEU A 25 -30.77 11.18 -11.70
N TYR A 26 -31.52 10.32 -11.02
CA TYR A 26 -31.00 9.25 -10.21
C TYR A 26 -31.19 7.92 -10.94
N ALA A 27 -30.08 7.34 -11.38
CA ALA A 27 -30.07 5.94 -11.82
C ALA A 27 -30.60 5.07 -10.68
N ASN A 28 -31.37 4.04 -10.99
CA ASN A 28 -31.85 3.08 -10.00
C ASN A 28 -30.67 2.62 -9.13
N TYR A 29 -30.69 2.92 -7.83
CA TYR A 29 -29.64 2.53 -6.90
C TYR A 29 -29.38 1.03 -7.00
N ARG A 30 -28.17 0.67 -7.38
CA ARG A 30 -27.67 -0.68 -7.28
C ARG A 30 -26.56 -0.70 -6.24
N GLU A 31 -26.70 -1.58 -5.28
CA GLU A 31 -25.67 -1.78 -4.27
C GLU A 31 -24.37 -2.25 -4.91
N VAL A 32 -23.30 -1.47 -4.74
CA VAL A 32 -21.98 -1.75 -5.30
C VAL A 32 -21.03 -2.12 -4.18
N PRO A 33 -20.52 -3.36 -4.13
CA PRO A 33 -19.57 -3.79 -3.12
C PRO A 33 -18.21 -3.11 -3.33
N ILE A 34 -17.51 -2.85 -2.24
CA ILE A 34 -16.13 -2.34 -2.22
C ILE A 34 -15.29 -3.32 -1.43
N ILE A 35 -14.29 -3.92 -2.07
CA ILE A 35 -13.44 -4.96 -1.50
C ILE A 35 -11.98 -4.53 -1.54
N TYR A 36 -11.31 -4.59 -0.38
CA TYR A 36 -9.87 -4.44 -0.26
C TYR A 36 -9.30 -5.62 0.52
N GLY A 37 -8.51 -6.44 -0.14
CA GLY A 37 -7.84 -7.59 0.46
C GLY A 37 -6.47 -7.81 -0.14
N LEU A 38 -5.45 -7.90 0.71
CA LEU A 38 -4.09 -8.25 0.32
C LEU A 38 -3.64 -9.43 1.17
N LEU A 39 -3.60 -10.62 0.55
CA LEU A 39 -3.15 -11.84 1.21
C LEU A 39 -1.63 -11.84 1.37
N ASP A 40 -1.15 -12.31 2.52
CA ASP A 40 0.27 -12.44 2.82
C ASP A 40 0.51 -13.77 3.55
N ALA A 41 1.28 -14.68 2.94
CA ALA A 41 1.57 -15.99 3.52
C ALA A 41 2.46 -15.92 4.79
N ARG A 42 3.12 -14.79 5.03
CA ARG A 42 3.93 -14.55 6.24
C ARG A 42 3.17 -13.88 7.38
N ALA A 43 1.93 -13.44 7.12
CA ALA A 43 1.12 -12.81 8.15
C ALA A 43 0.39 -13.85 9.00
N ASP A 44 0.38 -13.66 10.32
CA ASP A 44 -0.40 -14.48 11.26
C ASP A 44 -1.91 -14.31 11.07
N THR A 45 -2.32 -13.19 10.48
CA THR A 45 -3.72 -12.87 10.23
C THR A 45 -3.85 -12.13 8.89
N ASN A 46 -4.73 -12.63 8.04
CA ASN A 46 -5.07 -11.99 6.77
C ASN A 46 -6.42 -11.29 6.88
N PHE A 47 -6.45 -10.00 6.55
CA PHE A 47 -7.63 -9.16 6.64
C PHE A 47 -8.18 -8.79 5.27
N ILE A 48 -9.52 -8.78 5.15
CA ILE A 48 -10.25 -8.34 3.97
C ILE A 48 -11.32 -7.36 4.42
N LYS A 49 -11.33 -6.17 3.87
CA LYS A 49 -12.36 -5.17 4.09
C LYS A 49 -13.45 -5.32 3.03
N ILE A 50 -14.68 -5.54 3.46
CA ILE A 50 -15.86 -5.64 2.59
C ILE A 50 -16.85 -4.58 3.05
N THR A 51 -17.08 -3.59 2.20
CA THR A 51 -18.02 -2.49 2.40
C THR A 51 -18.86 -2.32 1.16
N ARG A 52 -19.73 -1.30 1.14
CA ARG A 52 -20.54 -0.96 -0.03
C ARG A 52 -20.46 0.54 -0.32
N ALA A 53 -20.61 0.91 -1.58
CA ALA A 53 -20.96 2.26 -1.94
C ALA A 53 -22.39 2.54 -1.43
N PHE A 54 -22.66 3.74 -1.00
CA PHE A 54 -24.00 4.14 -0.59
C PHE A 54 -24.51 5.24 -1.50
N TYR A 55 -25.83 5.25 -1.63
CA TYR A 55 -26.54 6.31 -2.28
C TYR A 55 -27.15 7.22 -1.21
N ALA A 56 -27.07 8.52 -1.42
CA ALA A 56 -27.77 9.50 -0.58
C ALA A 56 -28.57 10.46 -1.48
N GLU A 57 -29.83 10.64 -1.17
CA GLU A 57 -30.60 11.74 -1.75
C GLU A 57 -30.07 13.06 -1.17
N GLY A 58 -29.59 13.96 -2.03
CA GLY A 58 -28.98 15.23 -1.64
C GLY A 58 -27.49 15.14 -1.32
N ASP A 59 -27.06 15.80 -0.21
CA ASP A 59 -25.63 15.87 0.15
C ASP A 59 -25.16 14.56 0.79
N ALA A 60 -24.37 13.79 0.02
CA ALA A 60 -23.80 12.53 0.48
C ALA A 60 -22.86 12.69 1.69
N THR A 61 -22.31 13.88 1.94
CA THR A 61 -21.42 14.12 3.08
C THR A 61 -22.14 14.06 4.42
N LEU A 62 -23.45 14.31 4.44
CA LEU A 62 -24.29 14.20 5.63
C LEU A 62 -24.57 12.75 6.02
N SER A 63 -24.62 11.84 5.05
CA SER A 63 -24.87 10.42 5.27
C SER A 63 -23.58 9.61 5.48
N ALA A 64 -22.44 10.09 5.00
CA ALA A 64 -21.15 9.41 5.07
C ALA A 64 -20.68 9.07 6.50
N PRO A 65 -20.94 9.90 7.54
CA PRO A 65 -20.58 9.57 8.92
C PRO A 65 -21.43 8.46 9.56
N ASN A 66 -22.54 8.05 8.93
CA ASN A 66 -23.36 6.96 9.44
C ASN A 66 -22.70 5.61 9.10
N PRO A 67 -22.41 4.73 10.10
CA PRO A 67 -21.80 3.42 9.85
C PRO A 67 -22.65 2.55 8.91
N ASP A 68 -23.96 2.65 8.95
CA ASP A 68 -24.86 1.83 8.15
C ASP A 68 -24.88 2.23 6.67
N SER A 69 -24.36 3.42 6.33
CA SER A 69 -24.27 3.84 4.94
C SER A 69 -23.29 2.99 4.13
N SER A 70 -22.11 2.73 4.70
CA SER A 70 -21.04 2.02 3.99
C SER A 70 -20.82 0.56 4.43
N ASN A 71 -21.39 0.12 5.54
CA ASN A 71 -21.26 -1.26 6.01
C ASN A 71 -22.48 -2.10 5.61
N TYR A 72 -22.24 -3.37 5.37
CA TYR A 72 -23.29 -4.37 5.27
C TYR A 72 -23.91 -4.62 6.65
N PRO A 73 -25.25 -4.75 6.76
CA PRO A 73 -25.88 -5.16 8.00
C PRO A 73 -25.45 -6.62 8.33
N GLY A 74 -24.97 -6.82 9.55
CA GLY A 74 -24.52 -8.14 10.00
C GLY A 74 -23.19 -8.60 9.40
N LYS A 75 -22.98 -9.91 9.39
CA LYS A 75 -21.84 -10.63 8.80
C LYS A 75 -22.29 -11.28 7.50
N LEU A 76 -21.61 -10.99 6.40
CA LEU A 76 -21.79 -11.71 5.14
C LEU A 76 -21.12 -13.08 5.22
N ASP A 77 -21.63 -14.06 4.48
CA ASP A 77 -20.91 -15.31 4.24
C ASP A 77 -19.78 -15.02 3.23
N ALA A 78 -18.57 -14.89 3.74
CA ALA A 78 -17.36 -14.62 2.98
C ALA A 78 -16.36 -15.77 3.19
N ARG A 79 -15.81 -16.29 2.09
CA ARG A 79 -14.96 -17.48 2.10
C ARG A 79 -13.80 -17.33 1.13
N LEU A 80 -12.63 -17.86 1.52
CA LEU A 80 -11.49 -18.05 0.64
C LEU A 80 -11.43 -19.52 0.20
N VAL A 81 -11.45 -19.75 -1.10
CA VAL A 81 -11.16 -21.07 -1.68
C VAL A 81 -9.71 -21.08 -2.10
N GLU A 82 -8.92 -21.96 -1.50
CA GLU A 82 -7.51 -22.18 -1.80
C GLU A 82 -7.36 -23.15 -2.96
N TYR A 83 -6.49 -22.80 -3.90
CA TYR A 83 -6.11 -23.64 -5.03
C TYR A 83 -4.60 -23.89 -5.01
N CYS A 84 -4.19 -25.11 -5.41
CA CYS A 84 -2.80 -25.43 -5.69
C CYS A 84 -2.70 -25.99 -7.11
N ASN A 85 -1.90 -25.33 -7.96
CA ASN A 85 -1.74 -25.69 -9.37
C ASN A 85 -3.08 -25.80 -10.15
N GLY A 86 -4.10 -25.04 -9.74
CA GLY A 86 -5.43 -25.04 -10.33
C GLY A 86 -6.44 -25.96 -9.65
N ASP A 87 -6.00 -26.90 -8.82
CA ASP A 87 -6.89 -27.80 -8.08
C ASP A 87 -7.35 -27.16 -6.75
N SER A 88 -8.65 -27.25 -6.45
CA SER A 88 -9.20 -26.75 -5.18
C SER A 88 -8.77 -27.66 -4.03
N ILE A 89 -8.15 -27.05 -2.99
CA ILE A 89 -7.60 -27.76 -1.83
C ILE A 89 -8.55 -27.70 -0.65
N ARG A 90 -9.00 -26.49 -0.28
CA ARG A 90 -9.85 -26.25 0.89
C ARG A 90 -10.63 -24.95 0.75
N GLU A 91 -11.63 -24.82 1.60
CA GLU A 91 -12.39 -23.56 1.76
C GLU A 91 -12.24 -23.06 3.19
N ILE A 92 -11.86 -21.79 3.34
CA ILE A 92 -11.63 -21.10 4.62
C ILE A 92 -12.79 -20.12 4.82
N ILE A 93 -13.56 -20.31 5.89
CA ILE A 93 -14.64 -19.38 6.27
C ILE A 93 -14.02 -18.20 7.00
N LEU A 94 -14.30 -16.97 6.53
CA LEU A 94 -13.80 -15.76 7.18
C LEU A 94 -14.66 -15.40 8.39
N ASP A 95 -13.98 -15.00 9.47
CA ASP A 95 -14.64 -14.40 10.63
C ASP A 95 -14.58 -12.87 10.56
N THR A 96 -15.18 -12.15 11.51
CA THR A 96 -15.21 -10.71 11.54
C THR A 96 -14.67 -10.16 12.86
N VAL A 97 -13.96 -9.03 12.75
CA VAL A 97 -13.47 -8.26 13.89
C VAL A 97 -13.72 -6.78 13.65
N THR A 98 -14.01 -6.05 14.73
CA THR A 98 -14.07 -4.59 14.69
C THR A 98 -12.80 -4.01 15.27
N ILE A 99 -12.09 -3.19 14.51
CA ILE A 99 -10.89 -2.48 14.95
C ILE A 99 -11.13 -0.97 14.96
N TYR A 100 -10.40 -0.24 15.84
CA TYR A 100 -10.63 1.18 16.12
C TYR A 100 -9.44 2.05 15.70
N ASN A 101 -8.90 1.80 14.53
CA ASN A 101 -7.70 2.47 14.01
C ASN A 101 -7.95 3.32 12.76
N LYS A 102 -9.21 3.49 12.34
CA LYS A 102 -9.54 4.34 11.19
C LYS A 102 -9.41 5.81 11.57
N GLN A 103 -8.64 6.55 10.76
CA GLN A 103 -8.48 7.99 10.93
C GLN A 103 -9.79 8.72 10.68
N GLN A 104 -9.96 9.85 11.37
CA GLN A 104 -11.10 10.76 11.18
C GLN A 104 -11.09 11.32 9.75
N GLY A 105 -12.26 11.43 9.16
CA GLY A 105 -12.48 11.93 7.82
C GLY A 105 -13.97 12.09 7.56
N VAL A 106 -14.38 12.16 6.30
CA VAL A 106 -15.78 12.31 5.90
C VAL A 106 -16.61 11.08 6.29
N PHE A 107 -16.02 9.88 6.21
CA PHE A 107 -16.71 8.63 6.53
C PHE A 107 -16.60 8.27 8.01
N TYR A 108 -17.55 7.46 8.48
CA TYR A 108 -17.57 6.96 9.84
C TYR A 108 -16.22 6.42 10.33
N ALA A 109 -15.81 6.86 11.50
CA ALA A 109 -14.58 6.49 12.21
C ALA A 109 -14.86 6.54 13.74
N PRO A 110 -14.03 5.92 14.61
CA PRO A 110 -12.78 5.18 14.31
C PRO A 110 -13.01 3.69 14.01
N ALA A 111 -14.22 3.16 14.24
CA ALA A 111 -14.51 1.73 14.11
C ALA A 111 -14.58 1.30 12.64
N GLN A 112 -14.00 0.14 12.34
CA GLN A 112 -14.17 -0.53 11.04
C GLN A 112 -14.28 -2.04 11.23
N LYS A 113 -15.25 -2.65 10.53
CA LYS A 113 -15.43 -4.09 10.48
C LYS A 113 -14.55 -4.68 9.39
N LEU A 114 -13.72 -5.66 9.74
CA LEU A 114 -12.89 -6.43 8.83
C LEU A 114 -13.27 -7.89 8.89
N TYR A 115 -13.19 -8.57 7.76
CA TYR A 115 -13.20 -10.02 7.65
C TYR A 115 -11.76 -10.51 7.80
N TYR A 116 -11.55 -11.65 8.44
CA TYR A 116 -10.20 -12.15 8.67
C TYR A 116 -10.15 -13.68 8.74
N THR A 117 -8.93 -14.18 8.56
CA THR A 117 -8.57 -15.57 8.88
C THR A 117 -7.21 -15.59 9.56
N THR A 118 -7.05 -16.51 10.50
CA THR A 118 -5.76 -16.88 11.13
C THR A 118 -5.24 -18.22 10.59
N GLU A 119 -5.95 -18.82 9.63
CA GLU A 119 -5.47 -20.03 8.95
C GLU A 119 -4.19 -19.70 8.18
N PRO A 120 -3.09 -20.45 8.41
CA PRO A 120 -1.84 -20.24 7.70
C PRO A 120 -2.02 -20.42 6.19
N LEU A 121 -1.50 -19.48 5.41
CA LEU A 121 -1.43 -19.59 3.97
C LEU A 121 -0.08 -20.23 3.59
N PRO A 122 -0.05 -21.25 2.71
CA PRO A 122 1.18 -21.89 2.30
C PRO A 122 2.02 -20.98 1.39
N ASN A 123 3.33 -21.15 1.41
CA ASN A 123 4.23 -20.46 0.49
C ASN A 123 4.28 -21.17 -0.88
N ASN A 124 4.46 -20.39 -1.95
CA ASN A 124 4.77 -20.95 -3.26
C ASN A 124 6.13 -21.67 -3.28
N SER A 125 6.24 -22.64 -4.14
CA SER A 125 7.48 -23.31 -4.47
C SER A 125 7.64 -23.45 -6.00
N LYS A 126 8.72 -24.06 -6.45
CA LYS A 126 8.92 -24.34 -7.89
C LYS A 126 7.81 -25.24 -8.46
N THR A 127 7.25 -26.14 -7.65
CA THR A 127 6.28 -27.15 -8.04
C THR A 127 4.86 -26.90 -7.57
N GLN A 128 4.67 -26.03 -6.59
CA GLN A 128 3.37 -25.70 -6.00
C GLN A 128 3.11 -24.21 -6.10
N LYS A 129 2.07 -23.84 -6.82
CA LYS A 129 1.60 -22.47 -7.01
C LYS A 129 0.24 -22.33 -6.38
N TYR A 130 0.12 -21.42 -5.43
CA TYR A 130 -1.12 -21.18 -4.72
C TYR A 130 -1.84 -19.95 -5.23
N SER A 131 -3.15 -20.07 -5.31
CA SER A 131 -4.03 -18.93 -5.61
C SER A 131 -5.32 -19.04 -4.77
N TYR A 132 -6.02 -17.93 -4.65
CA TYR A 132 -7.21 -17.82 -3.83
C TYR A 132 -8.35 -17.20 -4.61
N LYS A 133 -9.54 -17.78 -4.44
CA LYS A 133 -10.80 -17.18 -4.88
C LYS A 133 -11.56 -16.71 -3.65
N LEU A 134 -11.81 -15.43 -3.53
CA LEU A 134 -12.75 -14.87 -2.55
C LEU A 134 -14.15 -15.03 -3.09
N LYS A 135 -15.04 -15.63 -2.29
CA LYS A 135 -16.49 -15.72 -2.53
C LYS A 135 -17.19 -14.92 -1.44
N VAL A 136 -18.07 -14.02 -1.82
CA VAL A 136 -18.88 -13.21 -0.89
C VAL A 136 -20.35 -13.33 -1.29
N ALA A 137 -21.16 -13.89 -0.41
CA ALA A 137 -22.61 -13.93 -0.60
C ALA A 137 -23.20 -12.56 -0.25
N LEU A 138 -23.46 -11.76 -1.27
CA LEU A 138 -24.18 -10.50 -1.16
C LEU A 138 -25.69 -10.76 -1.06
N PRO A 139 -26.51 -9.78 -0.63
CA PRO A 139 -27.96 -9.98 -0.51
C PRO A 139 -28.65 -10.39 -1.82
N ASP A 140 -28.13 -9.94 -2.97
CA ASP A 140 -28.71 -10.13 -4.31
C ASP A 140 -27.93 -11.10 -5.21
N ARG A 141 -26.68 -11.39 -4.88
CA ARG A 141 -25.80 -12.21 -5.72
C ARG A 141 -24.59 -12.79 -5.00
N LEU A 142 -23.94 -13.76 -5.61
CA LEU A 142 -22.60 -14.22 -5.22
C LEU A 142 -21.55 -13.40 -5.98
N LEU A 143 -20.68 -12.68 -5.25
CA LEU A 143 -19.51 -12.02 -5.82
C LEU A 143 -18.31 -12.94 -5.70
N THR A 144 -17.50 -13.00 -6.75
CA THR A 144 -16.23 -13.75 -6.72
C THR A 144 -15.11 -12.91 -7.31
N THR A 145 -13.93 -13.01 -6.71
CA THR A 145 -12.68 -12.43 -7.24
C THR A 145 -11.53 -13.38 -6.95
N HIS A 146 -10.42 -13.20 -7.65
CA HIS A 146 -9.26 -14.11 -7.62
C HIS A 146 -7.97 -13.35 -7.39
N ALA A 147 -7.00 -14.00 -6.74
CA ALA A 147 -5.64 -13.51 -6.58
C ALA A 147 -4.65 -14.68 -6.58
N ASP A 148 -3.57 -14.53 -7.32
CA ASP A 148 -2.41 -15.42 -7.20
C ASP A 148 -1.62 -15.06 -5.95
N LEU A 149 -1.18 -16.05 -5.19
CA LEU A 149 -0.38 -15.79 -4.00
C LEU A 149 1.04 -15.38 -4.41
N VAL A 150 1.49 -14.24 -3.89
CA VAL A 150 2.86 -13.74 -4.09
C VAL A 150 3.79 -14.34 -3.05
N GLY A 151 5.02 -14.64 -3.48
CA GLY A 151 6.10 -14.97 -2.57
C GLY A 151 6.44 -16.44 -2.50
N ASN A 152 7.51 -16.73 -1.80
CA ASN A 152 8.08 -18.05 -1.57
C ASN A 152 9.07 -17.96 -0.40
N ASP A 153 9.50 -19.11 0.13
CA ASP A 153 10.43 -19.16 1.27
C ASP A 153 11.80 -18.52 0.98
N SER A 154 12.25 -18.56 -0.27
CA SER A 154 13.56 -18.01 -0.65
C SER A 154 13.53 -16.50 -0.93
N TYR A 155 12.37 -15.84 -0.93
CA TYR A 155 12.26 -14.40 -1.13
C TYR A 155 12.87 -13.64 0.05
N ASP A 156 14.00 -12.97 -0.19
CA ASP A 156 14.75 -12.28 0.86
C ASP A 156 15.76 -11.29 0.27
N VAL A 157 16.14 -10.28 1.07
CA VAL A 157 17.27 -9.39 0.80
C VAL A 157 18.57 -10.16 0.97
N GLN A 158 19.47 -10.12 -0.02
CA GLN A 158 20.72 -10.88 -0.01
C GLN A 158 21.93 -10.05 0.42
N SER A 159 21.92 -8.74 0.16
CA SER A 159 23.01 -7.86 0.59
C SER A 159 23.11 -7.79 2.12
N LEU A 160 24.34 -7.84 2.63
CA LEU A 160 24.65 -7.76 4.06
C LEU A 160 25.01 -6.33 4.51
N ALA A 161 25.27 -5.45 3.55
CA ALA A 161 25.58 -4.04 3.78
C ALA A 161 25.04 -3.17 2.65
N VAL A 162 24.78 -1.91 2.97
CA VAL A 162 24.47 -0.82 2.02
C VAL A 162 25.55 0.25 2.14
N ASN A 163 25.92 0.85 1.02
CA ASN A 163 27.00 1.84 0.98
C ASN A 163 26.46 3.17 0.46
N PHE A 164 26.51 4.21 1.29
CA PHE A 164 26.14 5.57 0.94
C PHE A 164 27.34 6.50 0.76
N SER A 165 28.57 5.95 0.73
CA SER A 165 29.79 6.76 0.55
C SER A 165 29.77 7.55 -0.75
N LYS A 166 30.14 8.82 -0.66
CA LYS A 166 30.29 9.75 -1.78
C LYS A 166 31.63 9.60 -2.50
N GLU A 167 32.61 9.00 -1.82
CA GLU A 167 34.02 9.06 -2.23
C GLU A 167 34.29 8.27 -3.52
N TYR A 168 33.51 7.25 -3.77
CA TYR A 168 33.82 6.35 -4.89
C TYR A 168 33.17 6.71 -6.23
N PHE A 169 32.16 7.51 -6.34
CA PHE A 169 31.58 7.96 -7.61
C PHE A 169 30.32 8.81 -7.40
N ASN A 170 30.44 10.10 -7.55
CA ASN A 170 29.32 11.03 -7.52
C ASN A 170 28.26 10.82 -8.63
N THR A 171 28.39 9.78 -9.46
CA THR A 171 27.55 9.61 -10.64
C THR A 171 27.03 8.18 -10.84
N VAL A 172 27.51 7.18 -10.08
CA VAL A 172 27.08 5.78 -10.27
C VAL A 172 26.14 5.38 -9.15
N PRO A 173 24.90 4.96 -9.46
CA PRO A 173 24.00 4.40 -8.48
C PRO A 173 24.63 3.20 -7.76
N ARG A 174 24.31 3.05 -6.49
CA ARG A 174 24.64 1.86 -5.72
C ARG A 174 23.56 0.82 -5.87
N GLU A 175 23.89 -0.42 -5.59
CA GLU A 175 22.98 -1.54 -5.73
C GLU A 175 22.94 -2.39 -4.47
N PHE A 176 21.83 -3.08 -4.30
CA PHE A 176 21.72 -4.23 -3.43
C PHE A 176 20.97 -5.36 -4.13
N LEU A 177 21.18 -6.57 -3.62
CA LEU A 177 20.67 -7.81 -4.20
C LEU A 177 19.51 -8.33 -3.37
N PHE A 178 18.49 -8.86 -4.06
CA PHE A 178 17.41 -9.61 -3.43
C PHE A 178 16.98 -10.79 -4.31
N ARG A 179 16.48 -11.84 -3.70
CA ARG A 179 15.88 -12.95 -4.44
C ARG A 179 14.45 -12.59 -4.83
N PRO A 180 14.01 -12.93 -6.07
CA PRO A 180 12.67 -12.61 -6.53
C PRO A 180 11.59 -13.40 -5.77
N ALA A 181 10.42 -12.80 -5.65
CA ALA A 181 9.21 -13.46 -5.20
C ALA A 181 8.48 -14.09 -6.40
N ILE A 182 7.90 -15.27 -6.20
CA ILE A 182 7.06 -15.91 -7.20
C ILE A 182 5.74 -15.10 -7.31
N ASN A 183 5.20 -14.94 -8.52
CA ASN A 183 3.98 -14.20 -8.86
C ASN A 183 4.03 -12.71 -8.50
N ALA A 184 5.22 -12.12 -8.34
CA ALA A 184 5.34 -10.68 -8.16
C ALA A 184 5.14 -9.95 -9.49
N GLY A 185 4.28 -8.94 -9.51
CA GLY A 185 4.10 -8.00 -10.62
C GLY A 185 4.94 -6.74 -10.46
N PHE A 186 5.33 -6.40 -9.22
CA PHE A 186 6.19 -5.26 -8.90
C PHE A 186 6.81 -5.39 -7.51
N TYR A 187 7.78 -4.52 -7.23
CA TYR A 187 8.42 -4.41 -5.92
C TYR A 187 8.44 -2.96 -5.47
N GLU A 188 8.11 -2.72 -4.20
CA GLU A 188 8.35 -1.44 -3.52
C GLU A 188 9.52 -1.60 -2.56
N VAL A 189 10.38 -0.61 -2.55
CA VAL A 189 11.59 -0.62 -1.73
C VAL A 189 11.61 0.57 -0.80
N ASP A 190 11.70 0.25 0.47
CA ASP A 190 11.90 1.20 1.55
C ASP A 190 13.20 0.87 2.29
N MET A 191 13.81 1.89 2.87
CA MET A 191 14.86 1.74 3.87
C MET A 191 14.49 2.50 5.14
N THR A 192 14.86 1.97 6.28
CA THR A 192 14.90 2.75 7.51
C THR A 192 16.34 2.91 7.97
N PHE A 193 16.66 4.08 8.51
CA PHE A 193 17.94 4.33 9.19
C PHE A 193 17.67 4.71 10.62
N THR A 194 18.13 3.88 11.56
CA THR A 194 17.93 4.06 13.00
C THR A 194 19.23 4.39 13.68
N PHE A 195 19.23 5.45 14.47
CA PHE A 195 20.33 5.86 15.33
C PHE A 195 19.82 6.26 16.72
N LEU A 196 20.70 6.28 17.71
CA LEU A 196 20.38 6.75 19.07
C LEU A 196 20.75 8.24 19.17
N GLU A 197 19.81 9.08 19.56
CA GLU A 197 20.01 10.52 19.74
C GLU A 197 20.05 10.87 21.22
N GLN A 198 21.17 11.48 21.67
CA GLN A 198 21.38 12.03 23.00
C GLN A 198 21.48 13.54 22.91
N ARG A 199 20.53 14.27 23.48
CA ARG A 199 20.43 15.73 23.36
C ARG A 199 21.20 16.50 24.42
N THR A 200 21.41 15.89 25.58
CA THR A 200 22.18 16.48 26.70
C THR A 200 23.26 15.50 27.14
N PRO A 201 24.40 15.97 27.68
CA PRO A 201 25.51 15.10 28.09
C PRO A 201 25.12 13.97 29.05
N ASP A 202 24.18 14.25 29.96
CA ASP A 202 23.72 13.30 31.00
C ASP A 202 22.33 12.75 30.70
N GLY A 203 21.77 13.00 29.51
CA GLY A 203 20.46 12.54 29.10
C GLY A 203 20.48 11.12 28.50
N ASP A 204 19.34 10.46 28.54
CA ASP A 204 19.16 9.19 27.90
C ASP A 204 19.28 9.28 26.38
N SER A 205 19.75 8.20 25.77
CA SER A 205 19.78 8.05 24.33
C SER A 205 18.45 7.47 23.84
N VAL A 206 17.78 8.15 22.91
CA VAL A 206 16.48 7.77 22.37
C VAL A 206 16.64 7.32 20.92
N PRO A 207 16.05 6.19 20.52
CA PRO A 207 16.09 5.76 19.12
C PRO A 207 15.29 6.72 18.24
N ARG A 208 15.89 7.10 17.12
CA ARG A 208 15.23 7.86 16.05
C ARG A 208 15.36 7.09 14.75
N THR A 209 14.27 6.92 14.04
CA THR A 209 14.21 6.18 12.78
C THR A 209 13.75 7.08 11.66
N MET A 210 14.61 7.27 10.68
CA MET A 210 14.28 7.89 9.41
C MET A 210 13.68 6.82 8.49
N HIS A 211 12.57 7.14 7.84
CA HIS A 211 11.97 6.31 6.80
C HIS A 211 12.24 6.93 5.44
N TRP A 212 12.72 6.12 4.53
CA TRP A 212 13.05 6.53 3.17
C TRP A 212 12.43 5.57 2.17
N TYR A 213 11.35 6.02 1.51
CA TYR A 213 10.81 5.35 0.33
C TYR A 213 11.76 5.62 -0.84
N ILE A 214 12.34 4.56 -1.41
CA ILE A 214 13.34 4.67 -2.47
C ILE A 214 12.66 4.63 -3.83
N GLY A 215 11.69 3.73 -4.02
CA GLY A 215 10.95 3.65 -5.26
C GLY A 215 10.25 2.33 -5.48
N ARG A 216 9.62 2.25 -6.66
CA ARG A 216 8.92 1.08 -7.16
C ARG A 216 9.60 0.59 -8.43
N LEU A 217 9.72 -0.71 -8.57
CA LEU A 217 10.21 -1.39 -9.76
C LEU A 217 9.12 -2.33 -10.26
N ASN A 218 8.87 -2.29 -11.56
CA ASN A 218 8.11 -3.34 -12.21
C ASN A 218 9.02 -4.52 -12.52
N ASP A 219 8.48 -5.72 -12.58
CA ASP A 219 9.26 -6.94 -12.86
C ASP A 219 10.05 -6.86 -14.18
N PHE A 220 9.56 -6.07 -15.14
CA PHE A 220 10.20 -5.85 -16.45
C PHE A 220 11.45 -4.97 -16.42
N ASP A 221 11.62 -4.14 -15.38
CA ASP A 221 12.71 -3.15 -15.26
C ASP A 221 13.89 -3.69 -14.46
N LEU A 222 13.77 -4.93 -13.98
CA LEU A 222 14.77 -5.53 -13.09
C LEU A 222 15.95 -6.10 -13.87
N SER A 223 17.13 -5.59 -13.57
CA SER A 223 18.37 -6.23 -13.97
C SER A 223 18.57 -7.50 -13.14
N SER A 224 18.72 -8.64 -13.79
CA SER A 224 18.97 -9.92 -13.10
C SER A 224 20.45 -10.26 -13.09
N ASN A 225 20.95 -10.69 -11.94
CA ASN A 225 22.20 -11.42 -11.84
C ASN A 225 21.89 -12.91 -11.97
N MET A 226 22.03 -13.46 -13.18
CA MET A 226 21.64 -14.85 -13.49
C MET A 226 22.44 -15.87 -12.68
N ASP A 227 23.72 -15.60 -12.40
CA ASP A 227 24.58 -16.52 -11.65
C ASP A 227 24.13 -16.66 -10.19
N MET A 228 23.53 -15.63 -9.62
CA MET A 228 23.07 -15.60 -8.24
C MET A 228 21.56 -15.84 -8.08
N ASN A 229 20.80 -15.90 -9.17
CA ASN A 229 19.34 -15.91 -9.17
C ASN A 229 18.76 -14.79 -8.28
N CYS A 230 19.30 -13.59 -8.45
CA CYS A 230 18.95 -12.38 -7.71
C CYS A 230 18.61 -11.25 -8.65
N TYR A 231 17.81 -10.32 -8.17
CA TYR A 231 17.55 -9.03 -8.80
C TYR A 231 18.41 -7.94 -8.16
N LEU A 232 18.76 -6.92 -8.96
CA LEU A 232 19.51 -5.75 -8.58
C LEU A 232 18.55 -4.59 -8.40
N PHE A 233 18.65 -3.90 -7.28
CA PHE A 233 17.98 -2.63 -7.05
C PHE A 233 19.01 -1.53 -6.90
N TYR A 234 18.83 -0.45 -7.66
CA TYR A 234 19.73 0.70 -7.66
C TYR A 234 19.21 1.85 -6.82
N TYR A 235 20.09 2.48 -6.05
CA TYR A 235 19.78 3.67 -5.25
C TYR A 235 20.92 4.69 -5.34
N ARG A 236 20.64 5.94 -5.00
CA ARG A 236 21.64 7.02 -5.04
C ARG A 236 22.03 7.43 -3.61
N PRO A 237 23.34 7.45 -3.30
CA PRO A 237 23.82 7.90 -2.00
C PRO A 237 23.38 9.33 -1.64
N GLU A 238 23.31 10.22 -2.62
CA GLU A 238 22.92 11.61 -2.44
C GLU A 238 21.52 11.76 -1.86
N ASP A 239 20.59 10.89 -2.29
CA ASP A 239 19.20 10.91 -1.83
C ASP A 239 19.11 10.51 -0.34
N PHE A 240 19.95 9.56 0.10
CA PHE A 240 20.08 9.21 1.52
C PHE A 240 20.50 10.42 2.36
N TYR A 241 21.57 11.13 1.95
CA TYR A 241 22.05 12.28 2.70
C TYR A 241 21.06 13.44 2.69
N ALA A 242 20.40 13.71 1.57
CA ALA A 242 19.36 14.74 1.48
C ALA A 242 18.19 14.42 2.42
N LYS A 243 17.75 13.17 2.44
CA LYS A 243 16.66 12.70 3.31
C LYS A 243 17.06 12.74 4.78
N LEU A 244 18.28 12.35 5.10
CA LEU A 244 18.81 12.41 6.46
C LEU A 244 18.92 13.86 6.96
N GLN A 245 19.39 14.79 6.12
CA GLN A 245 19.45 16.22 6.43
C GLN A 245 18.07 16.79 6.73
N GLU A 246 17.07 16.46 5.90
CA GLU A 246 15.66 16.84 6.14
C GLU A 246 15.16 16.30 7.50
N PHE A 247 15.44 15.03 7.79
CA PHE A 247 14.97 14.34 9.00
C PHE A 247 15.58 14.90 10.30
N ILE A 248 16.88 15.23 10.28
CA ILE A 248 17.56 15.79 11.47
C ILE A 248 17.35 17.29 11.66
N GLY A 249 16.68 17.98 10.73
CA GLY A 249 16.35 19.41 10.83
C GLY A 249 17.45 20.35 10.34
N GLY A 250 18.28 19.90 9.40
CA GLY A 250 19.34 20.69 8.77
C GLY A 250 20.69 20.68 9.51
N ASP A 251 21.61 21.54 9.07
CA ASP A 251 23.02 21.54 9.50
C ASP A 251 23.28 22.32 10.79
N THR A 252 22.26 22.67 11.55
CA THR A 252 22.44 23.47 12.78
C THR A 252 23.08 22.62 13.87
N ALA A 253 24.30 22.99 14.26
CA ALA A 253 24.98 22.37 15.37
C ALA A 253 24.23 22.67 16.69
N ILE A 254 23.73 21.64 17.33
CA ILE A 254 23.15 21.72 18.68
C ILE A 254 24.22 21.36 19.68
N ALA A 255 24.53 22.28 20.58
CA ALA A 255 25.54 22.06 21.60
C ALA A 255 25.19 20.82 22.46
N GLY A 256 26.15 19.89 22.57
CA GLY A 256 25.99 18.67 23.34
C GLY A 256 25.23 17.52 22.66
N LEU A 257 24.66 17.75 21.48
CA LEU A 257 23.97 16.72 20.72
C LEU A 257 24.95 15.64 20.23
N LYS A 258 24.59 14.38 20.49
CA LYS A 258 25.31 13.22 19.97
C LYS A 258 24.33 12.27 19.30
N ARG A 259 24.72 11.65 18.19
CA ARG A 259 23.97 10.61 17.49
C ARG A 259 24.87 9.40 17.33
N TYR A 260 24.40 8.26 17.82
CA TYR A 260 25.20 7.05 17.85
C TYR A 260 24.68 6.07 16.80
N ILE A 261 25.60 5.63 15.92
CA ILE A 261 25.35 4.63 14.89
C ILE A 261 25.70 3.28 15.47
N THR A 262 24.77 2.31 15.40
CA THR A 262 24.96 0.91 15.81
C THR A 262 25.46 0.04 14.65
N ASP A 263 25.73 -1.24 14.89
CA ASP A 263 26.25 -2.16 13.86
C ASP A 263 25.30 -2.41 12.69
N TYR A 264 23.99 -2.45 12.93
CA TYR A 264 22.95 -2.73 11.94
C TYR A 264 21.91 -1.60 11.89
N PRO A 265 22.32 -0.40 11.50
CA PRO A 265 21.46 0.78 11.62
C PRO A 265 20.43 0.89 10.49
N VAL A 266 20.59 0.13 9.42
CA VAL A 266 19.71 0.15 8.25
C VAL A 266 18.86 -1.11 8.19
N GLU A 267 17.56 -0.96 7.98
CA GLU A 267 16.70 -2.06 7.57
C GLU A 267 16.25 -1.82 6.13
N VAL A 268 16.56 -2.75 5.25
CA VAL A 268 16.04 -2.80 3.88
C VAL A 268 14.74 -3.57 3.91
N ILE A 269 13.69 -2.98 3.32
CA ILE A 269 12.33 -3.53 3.29
C ILE A 269 11.91 -3.59 1.83
N ILE A 270 11.61 -4.80 1.34
CA ILE A 270 11.16 -5.00 -0.04
C ILE A 270 9.79 -5.66 0.03
N THR A 271 8.79 -4.99 -0.52
CA THR A 271 7.43 -5.53 -0.62
C THR A 271 7.16 -5.91 -2.08
N ALA A 272 7.00 -7.19 -2.33
CA ALA A 272 6.51 -7.72 -3.59
C ALA A 272 4.99 -7.68 -3.60
N GLY A 273 4.38 -7.17 -4.65
CA GLY A 273 2.94 -7.15 -4.87
C GLY A 273 2.54 -7.94 -6.11
N GLY A 274 1.35 -8.53 -6.10
CA GLY A 274 0.79 -9.26 -7.23
C GLY A 274 0.42 -8.37 -8.41
N GLU A 275 0.14 -8.98 -9.55
CA GLU A 275 -0.18 -8.27 -10.79
C GLU A 275 -1.46 -7.43 -10.65
N GLU A 276 -2.48 -7.94 -9.97
CA GLU A 276 -3.73 -7.20 -9.74
C GLU A 276 -3.47 -5.94 -8.91
N LEU A 277 -2.61 -6.04 -7.89
CA LEU A 277 -2.23 -4.88 -7.08
C LEU A 277 -1.42 -3.88 -7.91
N ARG A 278 -0.51 -4.34 -8.78
CA ARG A 278 0.24 -3.49 -9.70
C ARG A 278 -0.69 -2.70 -10.61
N GLN A 279 -1.65 -3.38 -11.25
CA GLN A 279 -2.62 -2.74 -12.14
C GLN A 279 -3.50 -1.74 -11.37
N TYR A 280 -3.98 -2.12 -10.18
CA TYR A 280 -4.81 -1.25 -9.36
C TYR A 280 -4.07 0.03 -8.97
N VAL A 281 -2.83 -0.09 -8.49
CA VAL A 281 -2.03 1.07 -8.08
C VAL A 281 -1.67 1.95 -9.28
N HIS A 282 -1.27 1.35 -10.40
CA HIS A 282 -0.93 2.10 -11.61
C HIS A 282 -2.13 2.90 -12.14
N ASN A 283 -3.29 2.27 -12.26
CA ASN A 283 -4.46 2.92 -12.84
C ASN A 283 -5.18 3.90 -11.90
N ASN A 284 -4.88 3.86 -10.60
CA ASN A 284 -5.40 4.80 -9.62
C ASN A 284 -4.32 5.79 -9.12
N ASP A 285 -3.16 5.88 -9.78
CA ASP A 285 -2.10 6.83 -9.41
C ASP A 285 -2.49 8.26 -9.79
N PRO A 286 -2.63 9.19 -8.82
CA PRO A 286 -3.00 10.57 -9.10
C PRO A 286 -2.01 11.32 -10.01
N SER A 287 -0.76 10.88 -10.08
CA SER A 287 0.29 11.53 -10.88
C SER A 287 0.15 11.29 -12.38
N LEU A 288 -0.61 10.26 -12.78
CA LEU A 288 -0.83 9.91 -14.19
C LEU A 288 -1.91 10.76 -14.87
N GLY A 289 -2.52 11.69 -14.15
CA GLY A 289 -3.53 12.62 -14.62
C GLY A 289 -4.94 12.01 -14.54
N PHE A 290 -5.85 12.74 -13.88
CA PHE A 290 -7.27 12.41 -13.92
C PHE A 290 -7.85 12.90 -15.24
N SER A 291 -8.32 12.01 -16.09
CA SER A 291 -9.43 12.37 -16.98
C SER A 291 -10.68 12.46 -16.09
N GLN A 292 -11.21 13.67 -15.93
CA GLN A 292 -12.50 13.90 -15.27
C GLN A 292 -13.57 13.09 -16.00
N GLY A 293 -14.00 11.98 -15.42
CA GLY A 293 -15.07 11.14 -15.99
C GLY A 293 -14.78 9.65 -16.03
N ASP A 294 -13.55 9.22 -15.81
CA ASP A 294 -13.26 7.80 -15.74
C ASP A 294 -13.62 7.27 -14.34
N ASN A 295 -14.47 6.25 -14.33
CA ASN A 295 -14.77 5.50 -13.11
C ASN A 295 -13.46 4.99 -12.50
N ALA A 296 -13.33 5.04 -11.19
CA ALA A 296 -12.18 4.48 -10.48
C ALA A 296 -11.92 3.05 -10.97
N PHE A 297 -10.67 2.80 -11.40
CA PHE A 297 -10.29 1.49 -11.90
C PHE A 297 -10.48 0.43 -10.81
N SER A 298 -11.11 -0.67 -11.15
CA SER A 298 -11.39 -1.78 -10.24
C SER A 298 -11.13 -3.12 -10.91
N LEU A 299 -10.62 -4.06 -10.12
CA LEU A 299 -10.43 -5.45 -10.50
C LEU A 299 -11.49 -6.38 -9.88
N ILE A 300 -12.51 -5.80 -9.26
CA ILE A 300 -13.65 -6.53 -8.71
C ILE A 300 -14.80 -6.45 -9.70
N ASP A 301 -15.16 -7.57 -10.30
CA ASP A 301 -16.30 -7.63 -11.24
C ASP A 301 -17.61 -7.27 -10.53
N GLY A 302 -18.28 -6.22 -11.03
CA GLY A 302 -19.50 -5.70 -10.43
C GLY A 302 -19.31 -5.00 -9.07
N GLY A 303 -18.07 -4.54 -8.75
CA GLY A 303 -17.72 -3.83 -7.54
C GLY A 303 -16.52 -2.91 -7.71
N TYR A 304 -15.99 -2.37 -6.62
CA TYR A 304 -14.80 -1.54 -6.57
C TYR A 304 -13.73 -2.16 -5.66
N GLY A 305 -12.48 -1.76 -5.89
CA GLY A 305 -11.33 -2.10 -5.05
C GLY A 305 -10.39 -3.12 -5.68
N VAL A 306 -9.67 -3.85 -4.85
CA VAL A 306 -8.67 -4.83 -5.25
C VAL A 306 -8.64 -6.02 -4.28
N PHE A 307 -8.54 -7.20 -4.85
CA PHE A 307 -8.19 -8.42 -4.14
C PHE A 307 -6.94 -9.01 -4.79
N SER A 308 -5.85 -9.05 -4.05
CA SER A 308 -4.54 -9.49 -4.53
C SER A 308 -3.72 -10.07 -3.38
N SER A 309 -2.43 -10.19 -3.56
CA SER A 309 -1.51 -10.64 -2.54
C SER A 309 -0.22 -9.82 -2.53
N ARG A 310 0.50 -9.91 -1.42
CA ARG A 310 1.83 -9.31 -1.25
C ARG A 310 2.68 -10.16 -0.33
N MET A 311 3.98 -9.95 -0.36
CA MET A 311 4.91 -10.49 0.62
C MET A 311 6.03 -9.50 0.88
N THR A 312 6.42 -9.33 2.14
CA THR A 312 7.49 -8.40 2.53
C THR A 312 8.71 -9.17 3.02
N ALA A 313 9.87 -8.86 2.45
CA ALA A 313 11.19 -9.25 2.95
C ALA A 313 11.80 -8.08 3.71
N ARG A 314 12.43 -8.38 4.86
CA ARG A 314 13.10 -7.39 5.72
C ARG A 314 14.45 -7.90 6.13
N ARG A 315 15.47 -7.04 6.04
CA ARG A 315 16.81 -7.38 6.52
C ARG A 315 17.50 -6.18 7.13
N ARG A 316 18.00 -6.35 8.34
CA ARG A 316 18.94 -5.40 8.92
C ARG A 316 20.32 -5.61 8.32
N VAL A 317 20.94 -4.51 7.90
CA VAL A 317 22.23 -4.52 7.20
C VAL A 317 23.17 -3.48 7.80
N ARG A 318 24.47 -3.72 7.59
CA ARG A 318 25.52 -2.78 8.01
C ARG A 318 25.64 -1.62 7.03
N LEU A 319 26.21 -0.52 7.50
CA LEU A 319 26.76 0.50 6.60
C LEU A 319 28.12 0.02 6.09
N GLY A 320 28.26 0.03 4.77
CA GLY A 320 29.49 -0.37 4.09
C GLY A 320 30.35 0.81 3.66
N GLY A 321 31.60 0.48 3.27
CA GLY A 321 32.55 1.45 2.76
C GLY A 321 32.84 2.59 3.74
N GLU A 322 33.01 3.80 3.20
CA GLU A 322 33.33 5.02 3.94
C GLU A 322 32.09 5.74 4.50
N THR A 323 30.89 5.12 4.45
CA THR A 323 29.65 5.77 4.92
C THR A 323 29.71 6.21 6.38
N VAL A 324 30.24 5.36 7.28
CA VAL A 324 30.36 5.70 8.70
C VAL A 324 31.41 6.80 8.92
N PRO A 325 32.65 6.71 8.38
CA PRO A 325 33.60 7.82 8.42
C PRO A 325 33.04 9.13 7.88
N GLU A 326 32.33 9.11 6.75
CA GLU A 326 31.71 10.31 6.17
C GLU A 326 30.65 10.92 7.10
N LEU A 327 29.73 10.13 7.66
CA LEU A 327 28.74 10.61 8.63
C LEU A 327 29.39 11.23 9.87
N VAL A 328 30.46 10.62 10.38
CA VAL A 328 31.22 11.13 11.53
C VAL A 328 31.98 12.42 11.18
N ALA A 329 32.49 12.53 9.95
CA ALA A 329 33.17 13.73 9.48
C ALA A 329 32.24 14.93 9.33
N MET A 330 30.94 14.73 9.17
CA MET A 330 29.92 15.78 9.19
C MET A 330 29.69 16.31 10.62
N ARG A 331 30.62 17.09 11.13
CA ARG A 331 30.67 17.53 12.54
C ARG A 331 29.39 18.16 13.06
N ASN A 332 28.68 18.88 12.21
CA ASN A 332 27.43 19.54 12.59
C ASN A 332 26.26 18.55 12.82
N TRP A 333 26.38 17.33 12.31
CA TRP A 333 25.36 16.30 12.49
C TRP A 333 25.54 15.47 13.76
N GLY A 334 26.70 15.55 14.40
CA GLY A 334 27.00 14.95 15.70
C GLY A 334 27.03 13.43 15.74
N PHE A 335 27.23 12.78 14.58
CA PHE A 335 27.32 11.32 14.50
C PHE A 335 28.61 10.77 15.10
N LYS A 336 28.48 9.62 15.77
CA LYS A 336 29.55 8.78 16.31
C LYS A 336 29.20 7.32 16.10
N PHE A 337 30.19 6.48 15.89
CA PHE A 337 29.99 5.03 15.78
C PHE A 337 30.25 4.37 17.15
N ILE A 338 29.35 3.51 17.60
CA ILE A 338 29.48 2.72 18.84
C ILE A 338 29.39 1.21 18.59
N GLY A 339 29.34 0.78 17.33
CA GLY A 339 29.34 -0.64 16.97
C GLY A 339 30.66 -1.34 17.30
N GLY A 340 30.63 -2.67 17.50
CA GLY A 340 31.82 -3.50 17.75
C GLY A 340 32.39 -3.45 19.16
N ARG A 341 31.70 -2.83 20.13
CA ARG A 341 32.12 -2.85 21.55
C ARG A 341 31.52 -3.99 22.38
N GLU A 342 30.52 -4.68 21.86
CA GLU A 342 29.80 -5.73 22.63
C GLU A 342 30.42 -7.13 22.48
N ASP A 343 31.38 -7.34 21.58
CA ASP A 343 31.96 -8.67 21.34
C ASP A 343 33.25 -8.95 22.15
N HIS A 344 33.58 -8.10 23.13
CA HIS A 344 34.78 -8.26 23.97
C HIS A 344 34.51 -8.11 25.48
N GLN A 345 33.41 -8.73 25.98
CA GLN A 345 33.31 -9.03 27.40
C GLN A 345 32.80 -10.45 27.64
#